data_ad24fa0915710a527a85cc8afd9d65af
#
_entry.id   ad24fa0915710a527a85cc8afd9d65af
#
_cell.length_a   1.000
_cell.length_b   1.000
_cell.length_c   1.000
_cell.angle_alpha   90.00
_cell.angle_beta   90.00
_cell.angle_gamma   90.00
#
_symmetry.space_group_name_H-M   'P 1'
#
loop_
_entity.id
_entity.type
_entity.pdbx_description
1 polymer ?
#
loop_
_entity_poly.entity_id
_entity_poly.type
_entity_poly.pdbx_seq_one_letter_code
_entity_poly.pdbx_strand_id
1 'polypeptide(L)'
;MKFLKFLAPALLGLCLSCSSNRTVENLEGKWYVTDLEGMKITPSERTPYLGFNTAQSQMYGYTGCNRLTGALNAKSFVMGKINMARLASTRMLCPDSPYEAPFLQALGRVSSLRINNNNMLLSDSAGRTLITLTKE
;
A
#
# COMPACT_ATOMS: atom_id res chain seq x y z
N MET A 1 25.81 -38.08 -52.98
CA MET A 1 25.24 -36.76 -52.55
C MET A 1 24.49 -37.00 -51.25
N LYS A 2 25.08 -36.62 -50.15
CA LYS A 2 24.45 -36.78 -48.81
C LYS A 2 24.01 -35.39 -48.37
N PHE A 3 22.69 -35.19 -48.31
CA PHE A 3 22.11 -33.98 -47.74
C PHE A 3 22.17 -34.04 -46.22
N LEU A 4 23.02 -33.21 -45.62
CA LEU A 4 23.12 -33.05 -44.19
C LEU A 4 22.05 -32.06 -43.72
N LYS A 5 21.00 -32.59 -43.07
CA LYS A 5 19.97 -31.75 -42.46
C LYS A 5 20.48 -31.23 -41.12
N PHE A 6 20.78 -29.96 -41.04
CA PHE A 6 21.02 -29.27 -39.79
C PHE A 6 19.68 -29.02 -39.09
N LEU A 7 19.42 -29.76 -38.03
CA LEU A 7 18.36 -29.42 -37.08
C LEU A 7 18.89 -28.37 -36.14
N ALA A 8 18.35 -27.16 -36.22
CA ALA A 8 18.58 -26.11 -35.24
C ALA A 8 17.63 -26.34 -34.03
N PRO A 9 18.16 -26.41 -32.81
CA PRO A 9 17.27 -26.44 -31.63
C PRO A 9 16.71 -25.04 -31.39
N ALA A 10 15.38 -24.90 -31.46
CA ALA A 10 14.67 -23.74 -31.02
C ALA A 10 14.77 -23.63 -29.48
N LEU A 11 15.58 -22.68 -29.00
CA LEU A 11 15.55 -22.30 -27.58
C LEU A 11 14.22 -21.58 -27.31
N LEU A 12 13.28 -22.32 -26.71
CA LEU A 12 12.11 -21.72 -26.10
C LEU A 12 12.57 -21.00 -24.84
N GLY A 13 12.77 -19.69 -24.93
CA GLY A 13 12.95 -18.82 -23.78
C GLY A 13 11.66 -18.78 -22.96
N LEU A 14 11.62 -19.49 -21.82
CA LEU A 14 10.58 -19.28 -20.81
C LEU A 14 10.76 -17.88 -20.22
N CYS A 15 9.99 -16.93 -20.72
CA CYS A 15 9.78 -15.68 -20.00
C CYS A 15 8.92 -15.99 -18.76
N LEU A 16 9.58 -16.19 -17.63
CA LEU A 16 8.91 -16.11 -16.32
C LEU A 16 8.46 -14.66 -16.12
N SER A 17 7.28 -14.34 -16.63
CA SER A 17 6.55 -13.14 -16.20
C SER A 17 6.25 -13.30 -14.72
N CYS A 18 7.03 -12.67 -13.85
CA CYS A 18 6.61 -12.40 -12.48
C CYS A 18 5.45 -11.41 -12.54
N SER A 19 4.26 -11.94 -12.76
CA SER A 19 3.00 -11.23 -12.58
C SER A 19 2.79 -11.09 -11.08
N SER A 20 3.12 -9.93 -10.53
CA SER A 20 2.66 -9.58 -9.19
C SER A 20 1.13 -9.48 -9.26
N ASN A 21 0.43 -10.53 -8.90
CA ASN A 21 -1.02 -10.52 -8.78
C ASN A 21 -1.41 -9.57 -7.65
N ARG A 22 -1.61 -8.30 -7.99
CA ARG A 22 -2.25 -7.33 -7.12
C ARG A 22 -3.74 -7.63 -7.11
N THR A 23 -4.14 -8.57 -6.28
CA THR A 23 -5.54 -8.85 -6.04
C THR A 23 -6.03 -7.95 -4.91
N VAL A 24 -7.24 -7.43 -5.05
CA VAL A 24 -7.89 -6.58 -4.03
C VAL A 24 -7.99 -7.33 -2.69
N GLU A 25 -8.06 -8.66 -2.74
CA GLU A 25 -8.08 -9.55 -1.57
C GLU A 25 -6.82 -9.42 -0.68
N ASN A 26 -5.67 -9.16 -1.28
CA ASN A 26 -4.44 -8.97 -0.51
C ASN A 26 -4.44 -7.69 0.32
N LEU A 27 -5.31 -6.73 -0.04
CA LEU A 27 -5.46 -5.46 0.65
C LEU A 27 -6.31 -5.57 1.92
N GLU A 28 -7.24 -6.53 1.97
CA GLU A 28 -8.23 -6.68 3.04
C GLU A 28 -7.61 -6.66 4.42
N GLY A 29 -8.27 -5.99 5.37
CA GLY A 29 -7.92 -5.97 6.80
C GLY A 29 -7.15 -4.73 7.23
N LYS A 30 -6.51 -4.81 8.38
CA LYS A 30 -5.76 -3.72 9.01
C LYS A 30 -4.27 -3.81 8.74
N TRP A 31 -3.67 -2.63 8.58
CA TRP A 31 -2.26 -2.42 8.33
C TRP A 31 -1.74 -1.35 9.27
N TYR A 32 -0.89 -1.72 10.20
CA TYR A 32 -0.31 -0.81 11.19
C TYR A 32 0.94 -0.10 10.64
N VAL A 33 1.04 1.20 10.87
CA VAL A 33 2.21 1.99 10.47
C VAL A 33 3.41 1.59 11.30
N THR A 34 4.51 1.27 10.63
CA THR A 34 5.78 0.90 11.26
C THR A 34 6.88 1.92 11.01
N ASP A 35 6.78 2.65 9.90
CA ASP A 35 7.71 3.73 9.55
C ASP A 35 6.97 4.86 8.85
N LEU A 36 7.32 6.09 9.19
CA LEU A 36 6.74 7.31 8.65
C LEU A 36 7.86 8.27 8.27
N GLU A 37 8.22 8.28 6.98
CA GLU A 37 9.33 9.10 6.41
C GLU A 37 10.65 8.94 7.16
N GLY A 38 11.00 7.71 7.56
CA GLY A 38 12.21 7.38 8.31
C GLY A 38 12.04 7.43 9.83
N MET A 39 10.91 7.91 10.32
CA MET A 39 10.58 7.85 11.74
C MET A 39 9.95 6.50 12.09
N LYS A 40 10.63 5.70 12.89
CA LYS A 40 10.10 4.43 13.37
C LYS A 40 8.98 4.64 14.38
N ILE A 41 7.89 3.92 14.19
CA ILE A 41 6.73 3.98 15.07
C ILE A 41 6.88 2.92 16.17
N THR A 42 6.84 3.34 17.41
CA THR A 42 6.79 2.41 18.56
C THR A 42 5.37 1.88 18.71
N PRO A 43 5.16 0.56 18.64
CA PRO A 43 3.83 -0.03 18.79
C PRO A 43 3.18 0.36 20.11
N SER A 44 1.92 0.79 20.06
CA SER A 44 1.10 1.18 21.20
C SER A 44 -0.37 1.15 20.82
N GLU A 45 -1.26 1.43 21.75
CA GLU A 45 -2.69 1.61 21.48
C GLU A 45 -2.98 2.81 20.57
N ARG A 46 -2.02 3.73 20.42
CA ARG A 46 -2.09 4.90 19.55
C ARG A 46 -1.32 4.74 18.25
N THR A 47 -0.93 3.52 17.89
CA THR A 47 -0.28 3.25 16.61
C THR A 47 -1.25 3.57 15.47
N PRO A 48 -0.89 4.46 14.53
CA PRO A 48 -1.71 4.72 13.35
C PRO A 48 -1.87 3.45 12.52
N TYR A 49 -3.04 3.32 11.89
CA TYR A 49 -3.30 2.23 10.96
C TYR A 49 -4.21 2.67 9.81
N LEU A 50 -4.15 1.92 8.72
CA LEU A 50 -5.12 1.94 7.63
C LEU A 50 -5.80 0.59 7.57
N GLY A 51 -7.09 0.60 7.26
CA GLY A 51 -7.87 -0.60 7.04
C GLY A 51 -8.64 -0.54 5.73
N PHE A 52 -8.87 -1.70 5.17
CA PHE A 52 -9.56 -1.83 3.90
C PHE A 52 -10.64 -2.89 4.01
N ASN A 53 -11.86 -2.51 3.63
CA ASN A 53 -12.98 -3.40 3.45
C ASN A 53 -13.27 -3.47 1.94
N THR A 54 -12.79 -4.50 1.30
CA THR A 54 -12.86 -4.64 -0.15
C THR A 54 -14.27 -4.97 -0.63
N ALA A 55 -15.05 -5.70 0.19
CA ALA A 55 -16.44 -6.03 -0.10
C ALA A 55 -17.33 -4.79 -0.15
N GLN A 56 -17.06 -3.78 0.69
CA GLN A 56 -17.79 -2.53 0.75
C GLN A 56 -17.12 -1.38 -0.01
N SER A 57 -15.99 -1.63 -0.66
CA SER A 57 -15.17 -0.61 -1.33
C SER A 57 -14.87 0.59 -0.42
N GLN A 58 -14.42 0.30 0.80
CA GLN A 58 -14.22 1.28 1.85
C GLN A 58 -12.79 1.23 2.40
N MET A 59 -12.22 2.41 2.64
CA MET A 59 -11.03 2.61 3.45
C MET A 59 -11.43 3.21 4.80
N TYR A 60 -10.75 2.81 5.83
CA TYR A 60 -10.88 3.36 7.18
C TYR A 60 -9.50 3.43 7.83
N GLY A 61 -9.40 4.08 8.96
CA GLY A 61 -8.12 4.16 9.65
C GLY A 61 -8.19 4.91 10.97
N TYR A 62 -7.01 5.05 11.54
CA TYR A 62 -6.79 5.75 12.79
C TYR A 62 -5.44 6.47 12.75
N THR A 63 -5.42 7.71 13.19
CA THR A 63 -4.20 8.56 13.13
C THR A 63 -3.34 8.47 14.39
N GLY A 64 -3.78 7.72 15.39
CA GLY A 64 -3.30 7.82 16.76
C GLY A 64 -4.18 8.72 17.64
N CYS A 65 -5.12 9.43 17.04
CA CYS A 65 -6.12 10.28 17.69
C CYS A 65 -7.45 10.17 16.96
N ASN A 66 -7.50 10.58 15.70
CA ASN A 66 -8.72 10.69 14.91
C ASN A 66 -8.96 9.45 14.04
N ARG A 67 -10.22 9.23 13.70
CA ARG A 67 -10.65 8.18 12.78
C ARG A 67 -10.68 8.70 11.35
N LEU A 68 -10.28 7.84 10.43
CA LEU A 68 -10.31 8.10 8.99
C LEU A 68 -11.38 7.23 8.32
N THR A 69 -12.01 7.77 7.28
CA THR A 69 -12.93 7.01 6.42
C THR A 69 -12.90 7.57 5.00
N GLY A 70 -13.11 6.69 4.02
CA GLY A 70 -13.14 7.07 2.62
C GLY A 70 -13.52 5.91 1.71
N ALA A 71 -13.63 6.20 0.42
CA ALA A 71 -13.94 5.21 -0.60
C ALA A 71 -12.66 4.58 -1.15
N LEU A 72 -12.69 3.27 -1.38
CA LEU A 72 -11.66 2.50 -2.06
C LEU A 72 -12.02 2.36 -3.54
N ASN A 73 -11.14 2.82 -4.43
CA ASN A 73 -11.27 2.55 -5.86
C ASN A 73 -10.47 1.30 -6.23
N ALA A 74 -11.16 0.17 -6.33
CA ALA A 74 -10.54 -1.12 -6.65
C ALA A 74 -9.79 -1.12 -7.99
N LYS A 75 -10.30 -0.42 -9.01
CA LYS A 75 -9.64 -0.34 -10.33
C LYS A 75 -8.31 0.39 -10.25
N SER A 76 -8.25 1.50 -9.53
CA SER A 76 -7.00 2.24 -9.32
C SER A 76 -6.00 1.43 -8.51
N PHE A 77 -6.47 0.70 -7.50
CA PHE A 77 -5.63 -0.19 -6.69
C PHE A 77 -4.94 -1.27 -7.54
N VAL A 78 -5.66 -1.95 -8.41
CA VAL A 78 -5.08 -2.97 -9.31
C VAL A 78 -3.97 -2.39 -10.18
N MET A 79 -4.05 -1.11 -10.55
CA MET A 79 -3.00 -0.39 -11.26
C MET A 79 -1.87 0.12 -10.33
N GLY A 80 -1.92 -0.16 -9.04
CA GLY A 80 -0.96 0.32 -8.04
C GLY A 80 -1.11 1.79 -7.69
N LYS A 81 -2.25 2.40 -8.03
CA LYS A 81 -2.57 3.79 -7.75
C LYS A 81 -3.56 3.90 -6.60
N ILE A 82 -3.34 4.81 -5.70
CA ILE A 82 -4.24 5.10 -4.61
C ILE A 82 -4.25 6.60 -4.30
N ASN A 83 -5.41 7.14 -3.96
CA ASN A 83 -5.54 8.52 -3.53
C ASN A 83 -6.15 8.55 -2.13
N MET A 84 -5.36 9.00 -1.19
CA MET A 84 -5.75 9.10 0.22
C MET A 84 -6.00 10.54 0.68
N ALA A 85 -5.82 11.52 -0.21
CA ALA A 85 -6.05 12.93 0.11
C ALA A 85 -7.52 13.27 0.41
N ARG A 86 -8.45 12.38 0.01
CA ARG A 86 -9.90 12.55 0.22
C ARG A 86 -10.44 11.78 1.43
N LEU A 87 -9.58 11.20 2.25
CA LEU A 87 -10.03 10.59 3.49
C LEU A 87 -10.60 11.66 4.41
N ALA A 88 -11.84 11.44 4.86
CA ALA A 88 -12.44 12.24 5.90
C ALA A 88 -11.85 11.87 7.26
N SER A 89 -11.67 12.86 8.12
CA SER A 89 -11.13 12.65 9.47
C SER A 89 -12.06 13.26 10.50
N THR A 90 -12.25 12.61 11.65
CA THR A 90 -12.78 13.25 12.84
C THR A 90 -11.83 14.35 13.31
N ARG A 91 -12.28 15.24 14.17
CA ARG A 91 -11.51 16.42 14.61
C ARG A 91 -11.46 16.51 16.13
N MET A 92 -11.02 15.43 16.78
CA MET A 92 -10.75 15.46 18.21
C MET A 92 -9.40 16.10 18.48
N LEU A 93 -9.27 16.77 19.61
CA LEU A 93 -8.01 17.29 20.11
C LEU A 93 -7.35 16.26 21.01
N CYS A 94 -6.17 15.78 20.61
CA CYS A 94 -5.38 14.84 21.36
C CYS A 94 -3.98 15.42 21.57
N PRO A 95 -3.69 16.00 22.78
CA PRO A 95 -2.42 16.67 23.05
C PRO A 95 -1.20 15.77 22.86
N ASP A 96 -1.34 14.46 23.13
CA ASP A 96 -0.26 13.46 23.10
C ASP A 96 -0.38 12.56 21.86
N SER A 97 -0.48 13.14 20.68
CA SER A 97 -0.58 12.41 19.41
C SER A 97 0.55 12.78 18.45
N PRO A 98 1.77 12.29 18.70
CA PRO A 98 2.96 12.71 17.93
C PRO A 98 2.92 12.29 16.47
N TYR A 99 2.15 11.26 16.13
CA TYR A 99 2.10 10.69 14.78
C TYR A 99 1.00 11.27 13.89
N GLU A 100 -0.01 11.93 14.44
CA GLU A 100 -1.19 12.36 13.68
C GLU A 100 -0.85 13.34 12.55
N ALA A 101 -0.22 14.47 12.89
CA ALA A 101 0.09 15.50 11.90
C ALA A 101 1.02 14.97 10.79
N PRO A 102 2.17 14.33 11.09
CA PRO A 102 3.01 13.78 10.05
C PRO A 102 2.35 12.65 9.24
N PHE A 103 1.49 11.84 9.86
CA PHE A 103 0.75 10.79 9.15
C PHE A 103 -0.26 11.37 8.16
N LEU A 104 -1.06 12.36 8.57
CA LEU A 104 -2.01 13.03 7.67
C LEU A 104 -1.31 13.76 6.53
N GLN A 105 -0.18 14.42 6.80
CA GLN A 105 0.63 15.07 5.77
C GLN A 105 1.18 14.06 4.75
N ALA A 106 1.67 12.92 5.21
CA ALA A 106 2.16 11.86 4.34
C ALA A 106 1.02 11.28 3.48
N LEU A 107 -0.14 10.98 4.08
CA LEU A 107 -1.31 10.46 3.37
C LEU A 107 -1.75 11.39 2.23
N GLY A 108 -1.68 12.71 2.43
CA GLY A 108 -2.01 13.71 1.41
C GLY A 108 -1.10 13.67 0.17
N ARG A 109 0.10 13.10 0.28
CA ARG A 109 1.09 12.98 -0.80
C ARG A 109 1.16 11.60 -1.43
N VAL A 110 0.49 10.62 -0.86
CA VAL A 110 0.49 9.24 -1.39
C VAL A 110 -0.20 9.20 -2.75
N SER A 111 0.46 8.60 -3.73
CA SER A 111 -0.07 8.38 -5.08
C SER A 111 -0.01 6.93 -5.53
N SER A 112 0.81 6.11 -4.90
CA SER A 112 0.96 4.69 -5.25
C SER A 112 1.13 3.82 -4.02
N LEU A 113 0.78 2.53 -4.19
CA LEU A 113 1.02 1.55 -3.15
C LEU A 113 1.60 0.26 -3.74
N ARG A 114 2.38 -0.43 -2.93
CA ARG A 114 2.92 -1.75 -3.23
C ARG A 114 2.78 -2.64 -2.00
N ILE A 115 2.30 -3.84 -2.21
CA ILE A 115 2.27 -4.88 -1.18
C ILE A 115 3.36 -5.90 -1.50
N ASN A 116 4.17 -6.21 -0.51
CA ASN A 116 5.21 -7.23 -0.57
C ASN A 116 5.09 -8.09 0.69
N ASN A 117 4.53 -9.29 0.53
CA ASN A 117 4.18 -10.17 1.66
C ASN A 117 3.25 -9.44 2.65
N ASN A 118 3.66 -9.31 3.91
CA ASN A 118 2.91 -8.63 4.96
C ASN A 118 3.23 -7.14 5.10
N ASN A 119 4.00 -6.57 4.17
CA ASN A 119 4.35 -5.16 4.18
C ASN A 119 3.64 -4.40 3.07
N MET A 120 3.19 -3.20 3.38
CA MET A 120 2.64 -2.24 2.43
C MET A 120 3.51 -1.00 2.41
N LEU A 121 3.89 -0.57 1.22
CA LEU A 121 4.66 0.65 0.98
C LEU A 121 3.78 1.66 0.26
N LEU A 122 3.60 2.82 0.86
CA LEU A 122 2.90 3.95 0.27
C LEU A 122 3.92 5.00 -0.15
N SER A 123 3.86 5.38 -1.43
CA SER A 123 4.86 6.25 -2.04
C SER A 123 4.23 7.47 -2.69
N ASP A 124 5.01 8.54 -2.82
CA ASP A 124 4.63 9.75 -3.54
C ASP A 124 4.78 9.59 -5.06
N SER A 125 4.45 10.63 -5.81
CA SER A 125 4.54 10.65 -7.27
C SER A 125 5.98 10.52 -7.80
N ALA A 126 6.98 10.81 -6.98
CA ALA A 126 8.40 10.63 -7.31
C ALA A 126 8.90 9.22 -6.99
N GLY A 127 8.07 8.35 -6.41
CA GLY A 127 8.41 6.98 -6.03
C GLY A 127 9.09 6.85 -4.67
N ARG A 128 9.17 7.95 -3.87
CA ARG A 128 9.69 7.87 -2.50
C ARG A 128 8.67 7.20 -1.60
N THR A 129 9.11 6.24 -0.81
CA THR A 129 8.28 5.64 0.24
C THR A 129 8.07 6.64 1.37
N LEU A 130 6.81 6.97 1.64
CA LEU A 130 6.41 7.87 2.71
C LEU A 130 5.98 7.10 3.95
N ILE A 131 5.26 6.00 3.78
CA ILE A 131 4.67 5.23 4.86
C ILE A 131 4.92 3.75 4.60
N THR A 132 5.44 3.05 5.59
CA THR A 132 5.54 1.60 5.61
C THR A 132 4.57 1.05 6.65
N LEU A 133 3.79 0.06 6.26
CA LEU A 133 2.81 -0.58 7.13
C LEU A 133 3.02 -2.10 7.11
N THR A 134 2.59 -2.74 8.18
CA THR A 134 2.60 -4.20 8.32
C THR A 134 1.20 -4.70 8.61
N LYS A 135 0.82 -5.80 8.00
CA LYS A 135 -0.48 -6.43 8.20
C LYS A 135 -0.61 -6.98 9.62
N GLU A 136 -1.81 -6.85 10.20
CA GLU A 136 -2.16 -7.42 11.50
C GLU A 136 -2.00 -8.95 11.54
#